data_73b65cf2414228902e8f499231926697
#
_entry.id   73b65cf2414228902e8f499231926697
#
_cell.length_a   1.000
_cell.length_b   1.000
_cell.length_c   1.000
_cell.angle_alpha   90.00
_cell.angle_beta   90.00
_cell.angle_gamma   90.00
#
_symmetry.space_group_name_H-M   'P 1'
#
loop_
_entity.id
_entity.type
_entity.pdbx_description
1 polymer ?
#
loop_
_entity_poly.entity_id
_entity_poly.type
_entity_poly.pdbx_seq_one_letter_code
_entity_poly.pdbx_strand_id
1 'polypeptide(L)'
;MKTTLTSFFTLLLLLSCSENLIIKEENLHKHIKILSSDEFEGREPGTKGGEKTKNYIKEHFKSLNLSPVSNDYLLEVPLSKMVVDLDKSYVNINDKTNIIDLLPGKEVVFWTKQVKESLEIHSSDLIFIGYGIVAPEYGWNDYKNIDVKGKTLVMLVNDPGFELKDPKLFKGKAMTYYGRWVYKFEEAARQGAEAVLIIHETEPASYPWQVVETSWSGKQIDLKRKNMGADRIKLEGWITSMTAQKLFSIAGLDFNKLKKQALNKDFQAVPMTDLKLSASVNNIISFSKSHNVAAIKKGRVYPDEYILMMAHWDHLGKREEHTEKNDHIYNGAIDNATGVAGIMELANYFSNIKTDRSLLFLAVTAEESGLLGSQYFAEYPPIDLSKLVAGYNFDAVLPIGKTKDIIVVGYGASELEDILKEELDKIGKYIMPDPTPEKGFFYRSDHISFAKKGVPVLYADSGVDKVSGGIKVGLEIANKYTNLTYHQPSDEYSPNWDLSGFAEHLITTSRMVSRLANSQEWPKWYDGNEFKEIREGNKN
;
A
#
# COMPACT_ATOMS: atom_id res chain seq x y z
N MET A 1 -59.50 -63.30 23.33
CA MET A 1 -58.97 -62.58 22.12
C MET A 1 -58.33 -61.29 22.57
N LYS A 2 -57.01 -61.27 22.62
CA LYS A 2 -56.23 -60.10 23.02
C LYS A 2 -55.63 -59.51 21.70
N THR A 3 -56.05 -58.34 21.34
CA THR A 3 -55.52 -57.59 20.17
C THR A 3 -54.35 -56.70 20.63
N THR A 4 -53.17 -57.03 20.21
CA THR A 4 -51.95 -56.28 20.44
C THR A 4 -51.84 -55.20 19.35
N LEU A 5 -51.86 -53.93 19.78
CA LEU A 5 -51.63 -52.72 18.89
C LEU A 5 -50.12 -52.45 18.85
N THR A 6 -49.50 -52.68 17.71
CA THR A 6 -48.08 -52.37 17.48
C THR A 6 -47.96 -50.93 16.98
N SER A 7 -47.42 -50.02 17.81
CA SER A 7 -47.11 -48.63 17.45
C SER A 7 -45.79 -48.59 16.68
N PHE A 8 -45.87 -48.20 15.42
CA PHE A 8 -44.70 -47.92 14.56
C PHE A 8 -44.22 -46.50 14.85
N PHE A 9 -43.12 -46.37 15.55
CA PHE A 9 -42.46 -45.09 15.78
C PHE A 9 -41.52 -44.82 14.60
N THR A 10 -41.94 -43.96 13.64
CA THR A 10 -41.12 -43.51 12.52
C THR A 10 -40.14 -42.45 13.03
N LEU A 11 -38.89 -42.85 13.25
CA LEU A 11 -37.79 -41.95 13.60
C LEU A 11 -37.37 -41.18 12.34
N LEU A 12 -37.84 -39.95 12.18
CA LEU A 12 -37.31 -39.01 11.17
C LEU A 12 -35.90 -38.60 11.59
N LEU A 13 -34.90 -39.23 11.00
CA LEU A 13 -33.52 -38.77 11.00
C LEU A 13 -33.46 -37.48 10.16
N LEU A 14 -33.53 -36.33 10.82
CA LEU A 14 -33.07 -35.05 10.25
C LEU A 14 -31.55 -35.16 10.04
N LEU A 15 -31.16 -35.66 8.89
CA LEU A 15 -29.80 -35.42 8.36
C LEU A 15 -29.65 -33.90 8.17
N SER A 16 -29.20 -33.21 9.20
CA SER A 16 -28.60 -31.91 9.07
C SER A 16 -27.34 -32.12 8.24
N CYS A 17 -27.45 -31.88 6.93
CA CYS A 17 -26.28 -31.59 6.08
C CYS A 17 -25.64 -30.33 6.66
N SER A 18 -24.73 -30.48 7.61
CA SER A 18 -23.67 -29.48 7.78
C SER A 18 -22.84 -29.55 6.51
N GLU A 19 -23.17 -28.73 5.50
CA GLU A 19 -22.18 -28.40 4.48
C GLU A 19 -20.94 -27.96 5.25
N ASN A 20 -19.89 -28.77 5.21
CA ASN A 20 -18.59 -28.38 5.73
C ASN A 20 -18.24 -27.05 5.04
N LEU A 21 -18.29 -25.96 5.81
CA LEU A 21 -17.85 -24.64 5.39
C LEU A 21 -16.33 -24.75 5.15
N ILE A 22 -15.96 -25.02 3.91
CA ILE A 22 -14.59 -25.23 3.48
C ILE A 22 -14.28 -24.14 2.45
N ILE A 23 -13.16 -23.46 2.63
CA ILE A 23 -12.58 -22.60 1.60
C ILE A 23 -12.19 -23.50 0.41
N LYS A 24 -12.76 -23.21 -0.76
CA LYS A 24 -12.63 -24.06 -1.95
C LYS A 24 -11.65 -23.45 -2.95
N GLU A 25 -10.63 -24.19 -3.28
CA GLU A 25 -9.64 -23.81 -4.31
C GLU A 25 -10.32 -23.53 -5.67
N GLU A 26 -11.36 -24.28 -6.02
CA GLU A 26 -12.16 -24.08 -7.23
C GLU A 26 -12.79 -22.68 -7.32
N ASN A 27 -13.24 -22.12 -6.20
CA ASN A 27 -13.80 -20.77 -6.15
C ASN A 27 -12.71 -19.72 -6.38
N LEU A 28 -11.50 -19.92 -5.85
CA LEU A 28 -10.37 -19.05 -6.10
C LEU A 28 -10.02 -19.04 -7.59
N HIS A 29 -9.85 -20.21 -8.21
CA HIS A 29 -9.63 -20.33 -9.66
C HIS A 29 -10.71 -19.61 -10.46
N LYS A 30 -11.98 -19.80 -10.10
CA LYS A 30 -13.11 -19.15 -10.78
C LYS A 30 -13.02 -17.62 -10.72
N HIS A 31 -12.81 -17.07 -9.52
CA HIS A 31 -12.78 -15.61 -9.35
C HIS A 31 -11.56 -14.99 -10.00
N ILE A 32 -10.37 -15.58 -9.86
CA ILE A 32 -9.14 -15.10 -10.47
C ILE A 32 -9.29 -15.10 -11.99
N LYS A 33 -9.71 -16.23 -12.58
CA LYS A 33 -9.92 -16.36 -14.03
C LYS A 33 -10.87 -15.30 -14.60
N ILE A 34 -11.95 -14.97 -13.88
CA ILE A 34 -12.91 -13.97 -14.35
C ILE A 34 -12.29 -12.57 -14.24
N LEU A 35 -11.74 -12.22 -13.08
CA LEU A 35 -11.20 -10.88 -12.80
C LEU A 35 -10.02 -10.54 -13.70
N SER A 36 -9.17 -11.51 -14.04
CA SER A 36 -7.99 -11.31 -14.89
C SER A 36 -8.22 -11.64 -16.38
N SER A 37 -9.47 -11.80 -16.81
CA SER A 37 -9.76 -11.99 -18.24
C SER A 37 -9.69 -10.66 -19.01
N ASP A 38 -9.38 -10.74 -20.31
CA ASP A 38 -9.35 -9.58 -21.23
C ASP A 38 -10.66 -8.80 -21.24
N GLU A 39 -11.79 -9.46 -20.91
CA GLU A 39 -13.08 -8.81 -20.80
C GLU A 39 -13.10 -7.72 -19.71
N PHE A 40 -12.25 -7.85 -18.68
CA PHE A 40 -12.09 -6.89 -17.60
C PHE A 40 -11.03 -5.82 -17.89
N GLU A 41 -10.40 -5.86 -19.08
CA GLU A 41 -9.55 -4.79 -19.62
C GLU A 41 -8.46 -4.31 -18.66
N GLY A 42 -7.90 -5.21 -17.83
CA GLY A 42 -6.87 -4.87 -16.84
C GLY A 42 -7.36 -3.95 -15.71
N ARG A 43 -8.65 -3.84 -15.51
CA ARG A 43 -9.31 -3.24 -14.31
C ARG A 43 -8.90 -1.81 -13.94
N GLU A 44 -8.46 -0.98 -14.92
CA GLU A 44 -8.09 0.42 -14.59
C GLU A 44 -9.30 1.19 -14.01
N PRO A 45 -9.08 1.97 -12.93
CA PRO A 45 -10.12 2.80 -12.32
C PRO A 45 -10.76 3.79 -13.29
N GLY A 46 -12.09 3.84 -13.32
CA GLY A 46 -12.83 4.76 -14.19
C GLY A 46 -12.95 4.32 -15.66
N THR A 47 -12.57 3.09 -15.99
CA THR A 47 -12.74 2.48 -17.32
C THR A 47 -13.90 1.48 -17.34
N LYS A 48 -14.23 0.96 -18.54
CA LYS A 48 -15.25 -0.10 -18.68
C LYS A 48 -14.85 -1.36 -17.91
N GLY A 49 -13.57 -1.74 -17.93
CA GLY A 49 -13.05 -2.87 -17.18
C GLY A 49 -13.21 -2.68 -15.67
N GLY A 50 -12.84 -1.50 -15.15
CA GLY A 50 -13.07 -1.13 -13.74
C GLY A 50 -14.55 -1.14 -13.36
N GLU A 51 -15.45 -0.68 -14.23
CA GLU A 51 -16.91 -0.74 -14.00
C GLU A 51 -17.41 -2.19 -13.87
N LYS A 52 -16.94 -3.09 -14.75
CA LYS A 52 -17.28 -4.52 -14.68
C LYS A 52 -16.78 -5.15 -13.38
N THR A 53 -15.54 -4.84 -13.01
CA THR A 53 -14.89 -5.38 -11.80
C THR A 53 -15.66 -5.04 -10.54
N LYS A 54 -15.91 -3.75 -10.31
CA LYS A 54 -16.64 -3.34 -9.09
C LYS A 54 -18.04 -3.92 -9.02
N ASN A 55 -18.74 -4.04 -10.17
CA ASN A 55 -20.06 -4.64 -10.22
C ASN A 55 -20.01 -6.15 -9.97
N TYR A 56 -19.00 -6.86 -10.47
CA TYR A 56 -18.80 -8.28 -10.19
C TYR A 56 -18.64 -8.56 -8.69
N ILE A 57 -17.77 -7.78 -8.01
CA ILE A 57 -17.55 -7.89 -6.58
C ILE A 57 -18.81 -7.51 -5.79
N LYS A 58 -19.47 -6.42 -6.16
CA LYS A 58 -20.73 -5.98 -5.54
C LYS A 58 -21.81 -7.05 -5.59
N GLU A 59 -22.06 -7.62 -6.78
CA GLU A 59 -23.09 -8.65 -6.94
C GLU A 59 -22.73 -9.94 -6.19
N HIS A 60 -21.45 -10.27 -6.05
CA HIS A 60 -21.01 -11.37 -5.20
C HIS A 60 -21.38 -11.13 -3.74
N PHE A 61 -20.98 -9.98 -3.16
CA PHE A 61 -21.31 -9.64 -1.77
C PHE A 61 -22.82 -9.59 -1.52
N LYS A 62 -23.58 -9.07 -2.48
CA LYS A 62 -25.03 -9.03 -2.42
C LYS A 62 -25.65 -10.43 -2.45
N SER A 63 -25.12 -11.35 -3.27
CA SER A 63 -25.60 -12.74 -3.35
C SER A 63 -25.41 -13.52 -2.03
N LEU A 64 -24.45 -13.10 -1.22
CA LEU A 64 -24.18 -13.63 0.13
C LEU A 64 -25.05 -12.98 1.23
N ASN A 65 -25.98 -12.09 0.88
CA ASN A 65 -26.82 -11.33 1.81
C ASN A 65 -26.02 -10.50 2.83
N LEU A 66 -24.80 -10.05 2.46
CA LEU A 66 -24.05 -9.10 3.27
C LEU A 66 -24.72 -7.71 3.20
N SER A 67 -24.54 -6.90 4.22
CA SER A 67 -25.08 -5.54 4.23
C SER A 67 -24.12 -4.56 3.56
N PRO A 68 -24.59 -3.54 2.84
CA PRO A 68 -23.73 -2.45 2.40
C PRO A 68 -23.24 -1.64 3.61
N VAL A 69 -22.08 -0.96 3.45
CA VAL A 69 -21.50 -0.10 4.50
C VAL A 69 -22.30 1.21 4.67
N SER A 70 -22.89 1.68 3.59
CA SER A 70 -23.76 2.87 3.58
C SER A 70 -25.06 2.55 2.81
N ASN A 71 -25.54 3.47 1.96
CA ASN A 71 -26.72 3.23 1.14
C ASN A 71 -26.47 2.25 -0.02
N ASP A 72 -25.22 2.03 -0.42
CA ASP A 72 -24.80 1.09 -1.45
C ASP A 72 -23.48 0.40 -1.05
N TYR A 73 -23.12 -0.68 -1.73
CA TYR A 73 -21.83 -1.35 -1.61
C TYR A 73 -20.70 -0.53 -2.24
N LEU A 74 -21.02 0.40 -3.13
CA LEU A 74 -20.07 1.24 -3.84
C LEU A 74 -19.86 2.55 -3.09
N LEU A 75 -18.63 2.77 -2.64
CA LEU A 75 -18.18 3.98 -1.97
C LEU A 75 -17.38 4.83 -2.96
N GLU A 76 -17.92 5.95 -3.39
CA GLU A 76 -17.27 6.82 -4.39
C GLU A 76 -15.93 7.34 -3.88
N VAL A 77 -14.90 7.23 -4.73
CA VAL A 77 -13.56 7.78 -4.54
C VAL A 77 -13.31 8.82 -5.64
N PRO A 78 -13.36 10.10 -5.31
CA PRO A 78 -13.14 11.16 -6.27
C PRO A 78 -11.65 11.30 -6.59
N LEU A 79 -11.31 11.37 -7.88
CA LEU A 79 -9.95 11.40 -8.40
C LEU A 79 -9.70 12.67 -9.21
N SER A 80 -8.50 13.20 -9.10
CA SER A 80 -7.91 14.19 -9.98
C SER A 80 -6.79 13.57 -10.80
N LYS A 81 -6.77 13.85 -12.09
CA LYS A 81 -5.68 13.45 -12.99
C LYS A 81 -4.94 14.72 -13.42
N MET A 82 -3.64 14.73 -13.23
CA MET A 82 -2.78 15.84 -13.59
C MET A 82 -1.63 15.35 -14.47
N VAL A 83 -1.33 16.10 -15.50
CA VAL A 83 -0.17 15.90 -16.37
C VAL A 83 0.57 17.22 -16.44
N VAL A 84 1.85 17.22 -16.07
CA VAL A 84 2.69 18.40 -16.20
C VAL A 84 2.93 18.67 -17.69
N ASP A 85 2.56 19.86 -18.15
CA ASP A 85 2.89 20.38 -19.50
C ASP A 85 4.35 20.83 -19.49
N LEU A 86 5.25 19.93 -19.91
CA LEU A 86 6.70 20.19 -19.88
C LEU A 86 7.13 21.30 -20.83
N ASP A 87 6.35 21.59 -21.87
CA ASP A 87 6.65 22.70 -22.81
C ASP A 87 6.43 24.07 -22.16
N LYS A 88 5.61 24.15 -21.12
CA LYS A 88 5.29 25.35 -20.36
C LYS A 88 5.84 25.38 -18.95
N SER A 89 6.48 24.29 -18.52
CA SER A 89 6.97 24.13 -17.16
C SER A 89 8.50 24.12 -17.14
N TYR A 90 9.05 24.64 -16.06
CA TYR A 90 10.50 24.63 -15.87
C TYR A 90 10.85 24.53 -14.38
N VAL A 91 12.04 24.03 -14.12
CA VAL A 91 12.71 24.12 -12.82
C VAL A 91 14.13 24.61 -13.08
N ASN A 92 14.49 25.76 -12.52
CA ASN A 92 15.83 26.25 -12.60
C ASN A 92 16.40 26.63 -11.24
N ILE A 93 17.71 26.60 -11.14
CA ILE A 93 18.47 27.03 -9.98
C ILE A 93 19.24 28.28 -10.36
N ASN A 94 19.00 29.36 -9.65
CA ASN A 94 19.71 30.61 -9.82
C ASN A 94 20.85 30.66 -8.80
N ASP A 95 22.08 30.90 -9.29
CA ASP A 95 23.17 31.40 -8.47
C ASP A 95 23.25 32.94 -8.68
N LYS A 96 24.20 33.61 -8.03
CA LYS A 96 24.33 35.09 -8.11
C LYS A 96 24.50 35.62 -9.56
N THR A 97 24.93 34.79 -10.49
CA THR A 97 25.42 35.18 -11.79
C THR A 97 24.75 34.43 -12.94
N ASN A 98 24.27 33.22 -12.70
CA ASN A 98 23.78 32.32 -13.75
C ASN A 98 22.41 31.72 -13.39
N ILE A 99 21.69 31.34 -14.43
CA ILE A 99 20.49 30.48 -14.34
C ILE A 99 20.89 29.10 -14.87
N ILE A 100 20.64 28.07 -14.08
CA ILE A 100 20.91 26.69 -14.41
C ILE A 100 19.57 26.01 -14.62
N ASP A 101 19.19 25.77 -15.86
CA ASP A 101 17.99 25.00 -16.18
C ASP A 101 18.24 23.53 -15.91
N LEU A 102 17.36 22.90 -15.13
CA LEU A 102 17.40 21.48 -14.90
C LEU A 102 16.58 20.75 -15.97
N LEU A 103 17.22 19.80 -16.66
CA LEU A 103 16.61 19.08 -17.78
C LEU A 103 15.58 18.04 -17.26
N PRO A 104 14.28 18.19 -17.60
CA PRO A 104 13.26 17.23 -17.22
C PRO A 104 13.59 15.80 -17.70
N GLY A 105 13.34 14.81 -16.87
CA GLY A 105 13.65 13.41 -17.09
C GLY A 105 15.12 13.04 -16.84
N LYS A 106 16.05 13.89 -17.26
CA LYS A 106 17.50 13.62 -17.18
C LYS A 106 18.13 14.08 -15.88
N GLU A 107 17.81 15.27 -15.40
CA GLU A 107 18.39 15.89 -14.21
C GLU A 107 17.39 16.07 -13.08
N VAL A 108 16.11 16.27 -13.43
CA VAL A 108 14.99 16.47 -12.51
C VAL A 108 13.72 15.77 -13.02
N VAL A 109 12.97 15.19 -12.11
CA VAL A 109 11.58 14.81 -12.33
C VAL A 109 10.75 15.54 -11.28
N PHE A 110 9.69 16.23 -11.70
CA PHE A 110 8.91 17.06 -10.82
C PHE A 110 7.42 17.02 -11.15
N TRP A 111 6.60 17.24 -10.13
CA TRP A 111 5.14 17.32 -10.22
C TRP A 111 4.59 18.14 -9.07
N THR A 112 3.29 18.25 -8.98
CA THR A 112 2.58 18.80 -7.83
C THR A 112 1.38 17.94 -7.47
N LYS A 113 1.00 17.95 -6.19
CA LYS A 113 -0.28 17.40 -5.70
C LYS A 113 -1.31 18.50 -5.41
N GLN A 114 -0.97 19.77 -5.62
CA GLN A 114 -1.94 20.86 -5.63
C GLN A 114 -2.69 20.87 -6.97
N VAL A 115 -4.01 20.72 -6.93
CA VAL A 115 -4.85 20.68 -8.14
C VAL A 115 -5.05 22.11 -8.64
N LYS A 116 -4.05 22.64 -9.34
CA LYS A 116 -4.00 23.98 -9.94
C LYS A 116 -3.42 23.90 -11.35
N GLU A 117 -3.96 24.71 -12.26
CA GLU A 117 -3.48 24.79 -13.65
C GLU A 117 -2.06 25.34 -13.73
N SER A 118 -1.69 26.27 -12.85
CA SER A 118 -0.34 26.83 -12.79
C SER A 118 0.07 27.09 -11.34
N LEU A 119 1.32 26.81 -11.04
CA LEU A 119 1.99 27.07 -9.77
C LEU A 119 3.35 27.69 -10.02
N GLU A 120 3.63 28.78 -9.32
CA GLU A 120 4.89 29.50 -9.42
C GLU A 120 5.66 29.43 -8.10
N ILE A 121 6.98 29.28 -8.23
CA ILE A 121 7.96 29.43 -7.16
C ILE A 121 8.97 30.48 -7.60
N HIS A 122 9.10 31.53 -6.80
CA HIS A 122 9.99 32.64 -7.14
C HIS A 122 11.15 32.72 -6.15
N SER A 123 12.35 32.35 -6.59
CA SER A 123 13.59 32.62 -5.85
C SER A 123 13.62 32.01 -4.42
N SER A 124 13.12 30.77 -4.26
CA SER A 124 13.11 30.04 -2.99
C SER A 124 14.51 29.57 -2.60
N ASP A 125 14.98 29.90 -1.39
CA ASP A 125 16.32 29.51 -0.91
C ASP A 125 16.42 28.00 -0.74
N LEU A 126 17.56 27.41 -1.12
CA LEU A 126 17.82 25.99 -0.98
C LEU A 126 18.45 25.67 0.39
N ILE A 127 17.98 24.61 1.01
CA ILE A 127 18.50 24.09 2.27
C ILE A 127 18.70 22.59 2.18
N PHE A 128 19.91 22.10 2.43
CA PHE A 128 20.14 20.66 2.63
C PHE A 128 19.74 20.28 4.04
N ILE A 129 18.74 19.42 4.18
CA ILE A 129 18.10 19.04 5.45
C ILE A 129 18.47 17.63 5.93
N GLY A 130 19.51 17.01 5.33
CA GLY A 130 19.84 15.61 5.64
C GLY A 130 18.76 14.66 5.11
N TYR A 131 18.16 13.85 5.98
CA TYR A 131 17.09 12.92 5.60
C TYR A 131 15.69 13.53 5.71
N GLY A 132 15.53 14.73 6.26
CA GLY A 132 14.23 15.39 6.41
C GLY A 132 13.26 14.64 7.35
N ILE A 133 13.76 14.14 8.47
CA ILE A 133 13.04 13.26 9.40
C ILE A 133 12.74 13.97 10.72
N VAL A 134 11.54 13.77 11.24
CA VAL A 134 11.14 14.04 12.63
C VAL A 134 10.63 12.72 13.23
N ALA A 135 11.44 12.07 14.06
CA ALA A 135 11.17 10.78 14.69
C ALA A 135 11.49 10.84 16.19
N PRO A 136 10.52 11.28 17.03
CA PRO A 136 10.74 11.49 18.46
C PRO A 136 11.20 10.23 19.20
N GLU A 137 10.72 9.05 18.82
CA GLU A 137 11.07 7.75 19.41
C GLU A 137 12.55 7.40 19.23
N TYR A 138 13.22 7.96 18.20
CA TYR A 138 14.67 7.86 17.99
C TYR A 138 15.42 9.10 18.49
N GLY A 139 14.72 10.10 19.04
CA GLY A 139 15.31 11.41 19.38
C GLY A 139 15.86 12.13 18.15
N TRP A 140 15.26 11.92 16.97
CA TRP A 140 15.72 12.44 15.69
C TRP A 140 14.86 13.59 15.20
N ASN A 141 15.49 14.72 14.82
CA ASN A 141 14.82 15.86 14.22
C ASN A 141 15.78 16.65 13.32
N ASP A 142 15.65 16.47 12.02
CA ASP A 142 16.47 17.18 11.02
C ASP A 142 16.06 18.65 10.85
N TYR A 143 14.84 19.03 11.29
CA TYR A 143 14.30 20.39 11.20
C TYR A 143 14.63 21.27 12.42
N LYS A 144 15.41 20.75 13.38
CA LYS A 144 15.78 21.52 14.58
C LYS A 144 16.59 22.77 14.20
N ASN A 145 16.30 23.88 14.88
CA ASN A 145 17.03 25.14 14.78
C ASN A 145 17.06 25.79 13.39
N ILE A 146 16.15 25.45 12.47
CA ILE A 146 16.06 26.07 11.16
C ILE A 146 14.61 26.37 10.78
N ASP A 147 14.36 27.55 10.22
CA ASP A 147 13.08 27.91 9.61
C ASP A 147 13.10 27.54 8.12
N VAL A 148 12.26 26.58 7.77
CA VAL A 148 12.13 26.07 6.39
C VAL A 148 10.90 26.62 5.67
N LYS A 149 10.13 27.49 6.32
CA LYS A 149 8.89 28.04 5.72
C LYS A 149 9.18 28.81 4.43
N GLY A 150 8.52 28.39 3.35
CA GLY A 150 8.70 28.96 2.02
C GLY A 150 10.07 28.66 1.39
N LYS A 151 10.81 27.67 1.90
CA LYS A 151 12.10 27.25 1.37
C LYS A 151 11.99 26.00 0.52
N THR A 152 12.99 25.77 -0.32
CA THR A 152 13.18 24.53 -1.07
C THR A 152 14.12 23.63 -0.31
N LEU A 153 13.68 22.41 0.02
CA LEU A 153 14.47 21.44 0.75
C LEU A 153 15.12 20.45 -0.20
N VAL A 154 16.41 20.23 -0.01
CA VAL A 154 17.18 19.18 -0.67
C VAL A 154 17.48 18.10 0.36
N MET A 155 17.08 16.84 0.08
CA MET A 155 17.17 15.78 1.07
C MET A 155 17.54 14.42 0.49
N LEU A 156 18.10 13.57 1.32
CA LEU A 156 18.47 12.20 0.99
C LEU A 156 17.23 11.30 0.99
N VAL A 157 17.21 10.33 0.08
CA VAL A 157 16.22 9.24 0.09
C VAL A 157 16.55 8.23 1.21
N ASN A 158 15.57 7.44 1.64
CA ASN A 158 15.67 6.47 2.72
C ASN A 158 15.84 7.12 4.11
N ASP A 159 16.31 6.40 5.10
CA ASP A 159 16.58 6.84 6.46
C ASP A 159 18.01 6.46 6.90
N PRO A 160 18.52 7.03 7.99
CA PRO A 160 19.89 6.75 8.44
C PRO A 160 20.17 5.28 8.75
N GLY A 161 19.15 4.50 9.10
CA GLY A 161 19.30 3.08 9.43
C GLY A 161 19.86 2.26 8.27
N PHE A 162 19.49 2.60 7.03
CA PHE A 162 19.96 1.92 5.83
C PHE A 162 21.51 1.90 5.73
N GLU A 163 22.14 3.05 6.00
CA GLU A 163 23.61 3.17 5.95
C GLU A 163 24.28 2.66 7.24
N LEU A 164 23.70 2.97 8.42
CA LEU A 164 24.27 2.63 9.71
C LEU A 164 24.13 1.15 10.06
N LYS A 165 23.10 0.47 9.55
CA LYS A 165 22.80 -0.94 9.81
C LYS A 165 22.65 -1.31 11.28
N ASP A 166 22.36 -0.32 12.15
CA ASP A 166 22.10 -0.53 13.57
C ASP A 166 20.61 -0.87 13.76
N PRO A 167 20.26 -2.09 14.20
CA PRO A 167 18.86 -2.48 14.39
C PRO A 167 18.08 -1.63 15.40
N LYS A 168 18.79 -0.91 16.28
CA LYS A 168 18.18 -0.01 17.28
C LYS A 168 17.86 1.37 16.71
N LEU A 169 18.37 1.70 15.52
CA LEU A 169 18.15 2.97 14.87
C LEU A 169 17.45 2.75 13.54
N PHE A 170 16.22 3.23 13.40
CA PHE A 170 15.39 3.05 12.21
C PHE A 170 15.31 1.59 11.72
N LYS A 171 15.28 0.62 12.64
CA LYS A 171 15.23 -0.83 12.33
C LYS A 171 16.39 -1.32 11.42
N GLY A 172 17.52 -0.63 11.41
CA GLY A 172 18.69 -0.97 10.61
C GLY A 172 18.41 -0.88 9.10
N LYS A 173 18.67 -1.96 8.35
CA LYS A 173 18.42 -1.96 6.90
C LYS A 173 16.94 -1.95 6.50
N ALA A 174 16.05 -2.36 7.36
CA ALA A 174 14.62 -2.36 7.07
C ALA A 174 14.14 -0.92 6.89
N MET A 175 13.54 -0.60 5.76
CA MET A 175 13.01 0.73 5.53
C MET A 175 11.90 1.04 6.54
N THR A 176 11.97 2.19 7.21
CA THR A 176 10.88 2.71 8.02
C THR A 176 9.96 3.63 7.20
N TYR A 177 8.83 4.08 7.78
CA TYR A 177 8.02 5.10 7.12
C TYR A 177 8.81 6.39 6.85
N TYR A 178 9.72 6.74 7.73
CA TYR A 178 10.61 7.89 7.57
C TYR A 178 11.54 7.79 6.34
N GLY A 179 11.89 6.57 5.94
CA GLY A 179 12.68 6.31 4.73
C GLY A 179 11.91 6.47 3.42
N ARG A 180 10.57 6.41 3.47
CA ARG A 180 9.74 6.55 2.28
C ARG A 180 9.76 7.97 1.73
N TRP A 181 9.90 8.08 0.41
CA TRP A 181 9.87 9.37 -0.29
C TRP A 181 8.56 10.14 -0.07
N VAL A 182 7.44 9.45 0.07
CA VAL A 182 6.14 10.06 0.39
C VAL A 182 6.20 10.82 1.72
N TYR A 183 6.79 10.22 2.76
CA TYR A 183 6.97 10.86 4.05
C TYR A 183 7.76 12.17 3.95
N LYS A 184 8.80 12.22 3.09
CA LYS A 184 9.63 13.40 2.88
C LYS A 184 8.80 14.61 2.45
N PHE A 185 7.92 14.42 1.48
CA PHE A 185 7.01 15.46 1.00
C PHE A 185 5.95 15.83 2.05
N GLU A 186 5.40 14.84 2.75
CA GLU A 186 4.42 15.08 3.81
C GLU A 186 5.01 15.87 4.98
N GLU A 187 6.23 15.51 5.43
CA GLU A 187 6.90 16.22 6.53
C GLU A 187 7.30 17.63 6.11
N ALA A 188 7.86 17.80 4.94
CA ALA A 188 8.20 19.12 4.43
C ALA A 188 6.96 20.05 4.35
N ALA A 189 5.81 19.51 3.96
CA ALA A 189 4.55 20.25 3.96
C ALA A 189 4.12 20.65 5.39
N ARG A 190 4.22 19.73 6.35
CA ARG A 190 3.94 20.03 7.78
C ARG A 190 4.85 21.13 8.34
N GLN A 191 6.11 21.16 7.90
CA GLN A 191 7.09 22.17 8.29
C GLN A 191 6.95 23.50 7.50
N GLY A 192 6.06 23.55 6.50
CA GLY A 192 5.75 24.75 5.71
C GLY A 192 6.73 25.03 4.59
N ALA A 193 7.51 24.06 4.15
CA ALA A 193 8.36 24.17 2.98
C ALA A 193 7.54 24.41 1.70
N GLU A 194 8.14 25.06 0.70
CA GLU A 194 7.48 25.36 -0.57
C GLU A 194 7.72 24.28 -1.63
N ALA A 195 8.94 23.70 -1.64
CA ALA A 195 9.35 22.66 -2.57
C ALA A 195 10.29 21.66 -1.91
N VAL A 196 10.38 20.48 -2.50
CA VAL A 196 11.34 19.44 -2.11
C VAL A 196 11.98 18.82 -3.35
N LEU A 197 13.29 18.64 -3.30
CA LEU A 197 14.09 17.88 -4.24
C LEU A 197 14.76 16.72 -3.50
N ILE A 198 14.29 15.49 -3.73
CA ILE A 198 14.92 14.30 -3.16
C ILE A 198 16.08 13.86 -4.04
N ILE A 199 17.24 13.64 -3.46
CA ILE A 199 18.42 13.12 -4.15
C ILE A 199 18.23 11.63 -4.39
N HIS A 200 18.23 11.21 -5.65
CA HIS A 200 18.14 9.82 -6.01
C HIS A 200 19.50 9.11 -5.93
N GLU A 201 19.53 8.01 -5.20
CA GLU A 201 20.62 7.03 -5.16
C GLU A 201 20.00 5.64 -5.31
N THR A 202 20.50 4.84 -6.25
CA THR A 202 19.87 3.57 -6.66
C THR A 202 19.68 2.57 -5.51
N GLU A 203 20.73 2.34 -4.70
CA GLU A 203 20.62 1.37 -3.61
C GLU A 203 19.67 1.81 -2.49
N PRO A 204 19.77 3.05 -1.95
CA PRO A 204 18.82 3.52 -0.94
C PRO A 204 17.38 3.65 -1.46
N ALA A 205 17.19 4.00 -2.73
CA ALA A 205 15.87 4.07 -3.36
C ALA A 205 15.27 2.68 -3.64
N SER A 206 16.11 1.65 -3.77
CA SER A 206 15.77 0.27 -4.19
C SER A 206 15.36 0.14 -5.67
N TYR A 207 15.60 1.16 -6.49
CA TYR A 207 15.32 1.15 -7.93
C TYR A 207 16.21 2.17 -8.66
N PRO A 208 16.49 1.98 -9.98
CA PRO A 208 17.27 2.92 -10.77
C PRO A 208 16.49 4.19 -11.10
N TRP A 209 17.23 5.25 -11.52
CA TRP A 209 16.63 6.55 -11.91
C TRP A 209 15.53 6.43 -12.96
N GLN A 210 15.64 5.50 -13.89
CA GLN A 210 14.65 5.30 -14.94
C GLN A 210 13.25 5.00 -14.39
N VAL A 211 13.15 4.34 -13.22
CA VAL A 211 11.86 4.12 -12.55
C VAL A 211 11.25 5.45 -12.11
N VAL A 212 12.06 6.38 -11.58
CA VAL A 212 11.57 7.72 -11.24
C VAL A 212 11.10 8.46 -12.48
N GLU A 213 11.90 8.42 -13.55
CA GLU A 213 11.57 9.07 -14.81
C GLU A 213 10.25 8.55 -15.39
N THR A 214 10.09 7.24 -15.54
CA THR A 214 8.92 6.65 -16.18
C THR A 214 7.64 6.72 -15.34
N SER A 215 7.78 6.63 -14.00
CA SER A 215 6.62 6.61 -13.11
C SER A 215 6.05 7.99 -12.81
N TRP A 216 6.90 9.04 -12.81
CA TRP A 216 6.50 10.36 -12.29
C TRP A 216 6.49 11.48 -13.32
N SER A 217 6.98 11.24 -14.55
CA SER A 217 6.93 12.24 -15.65
C SER A 217 5.61 12.28 -16.41
N GLY A 218 4.77 11.27 -16.23
CA GLY A 218 3.51 11.14 -16.99
C GLY A 218 2.27 11.60 -16.22
N LYS A 219 1.17 10.99 -16.55
CA LYS A 219 -0.12 11.18 -15.88
C LYS A 219 -0.01 10.78 -14.41
N GLN A 220 -0.28 11.72 -13.52
CA GLN A 220 -0.38 11.48 -12.09
C GLN A 220 -1.84 11.50 -11.66
N ILE A 221 -2.23 10.53 -10.85
CA ILE A 221 -3.58 10.44 -10.27
C ILE A 221 -3.44 10.67 -8.76
N ASP A 222 -4.33 11.48 -8.18
CA ASP A 222 -4.45 11.67 -6.73
C ASP A 222 -5.92 11.84 -6.35
N LEU A 223 -6.21 11.85 -5.06
CA LEU A 223 -7.54 12.14 -4.53
C LEU A 223 -7.93 13.59 -4.84
N LYS A 224 -9.15 13.77 -5.32
CA LYS A 224 -9.76 15.10 -5.38
C LYS A 224 -10.23 15.51 -3.98
N ARG A 225 -9.35 16.13 -3.20
CA ARG A 225 -9.66 16.63 -1.87
C ARG A 225 -10.46 17.93 -1.92
N LYS A 226 -11.21 18.23 -0.87
CA LYS A 226 -12.00 19.49 -0.77
C LYS A 226 -11.12 20.73 -0.87
N ASN A 227 -9.91 20.71 -0.28
CA ASN A 227 -8.94 21.80 -0.31
C ASN A 227 -8.09 21.82 -1.60
N MET A 228 -8.34 20.92 -2.55
CA MET A 228 -7.59 20.77 -3.81
C MET A 228 -6.08 20.63 -3.60
N GLY A 229 -5.66 19.99 -2.49
CA GLY A 229 -4.26 19.78 -2.14
C GLY A 229 -3.52 21.04 -1.65
N ALA A 230 -4.24 22.08 -1.18
CA ALA A 230 -3.62 23.33 -0.75
C ALA A 230 -2.67 23.17 0.47
N ASP A 231 -2.78 22.07 1.20
CA ASP A 231 -1.92 21.67 2.31
C ASP A 231 -0.65 20.90 1.87
N ARG A 232 -0.47 20.67 0.57
CA ARG A 232 0.72 20.07 -0.01
C ARG A 232 1.73 21.13 -0.43
N ILE A 233 3.01 20.75 -0.52
CA ILE A 233 4.03 21.63 -1.13
C ILE A 233 3.72 21.92 -2.60
N LYS A 234 4.21 23.02 -3.12
CA LYS A 234 3.95 23.42 -4.52
C LYS A 234 4.65 22.52 -5.53
N LEU A 235 5.83 22.04 -5.19
CA LEU A 235 6.64 21.19 -6.06
C LEU A 235 7.22 20.02 -5.29
N GLU A 236 6.84 18.83 -5.70
CA GLU A 236 7.47 17.56 -5.33
C GLU A 236 8.42 17.15 -6.45
N GLY A 237 9.67 16.83 -6.12
CA GLY A 237 10.64 16.48 -7.17
C GLY A 237 11.77 15.58 -6.70
N TRP A 238 12.38 14.96 -7.70
CA TRP A 238 13.60 14.19 -7.55
C TRP A 238 14.69 14.78 -8.43
N ILE A 239 15.94 14.76 -7.95
CA ILE A 239 17.13 15.08 -8.74
C ILE A 239 18.10 13.91 -8.74
N THR A 240 18.86 13.75 -9.83
CA THR A 240 19.92 12.73 -9.86
C THR A 240 21.03 13.05 -8.87
N SER A 241 21.75 12.01 -8.41
CA SER A 241 22.94 12.22 -7.56
C SER A 241 23.98 13.11 -8.23
N MET A 242 24.13 13.06 -9.56
CA MET A 242 25.04 13.92 -10.31
C MET A 242 24.60 15.38 -10.29
N THR A 243 23.30 15.63 -10.48
CA THR A 243 22.74 16.99 -10.35
C THR A 243 22.95 17.54 -8.95
N ALA A 244 22.69 16.73 -7.91
CA ALA A 244 22.92 17.12 -6.53
C ALA A 244 24.38 17.51 -6.30
N GLN A 245 25.36 16.67 -6.69
CA GLN A 245 26.79 16.96 -6.54
C GLN A 245 27.19 18.29 -7.21
N LYS A 246 26.65 18.55 -8.40
CA LYS A 246 26.85 19.83 -9.12
C LYS A 246 26.33 21.02 -8.29
N LEU A 247 25.12 20.94 -7.76
CA LEU A 247 24.54 22.02 -6.95
C LEU A 247 25.31 22.25 -5.64
N PHE A 248 25.71 21.16 -4.95
CA PHE A 248 26.55 21.29 -3.75
C PHE A 248 27.90 21.97 -4.06
N SER A 249 28.54 21.57 -5.17
CA SER A 249 29.81 22.19 -5.60
C SER A 249 29.66 23.69 -5.89
N ILE A 250 28.58 24.12 -6.53
CA ILE A 250 28.29 25.54 -6.81
C ILE A 250 28.08 26.30 -5.49
N ALA A 251 27.40 25.68 -4.50
CA ALA A 251 27.21 26.25 -3.16
C ALA A 251 28.51 26.26 -2.31
N GLY A 252 29.64 25.74 -2.83
CA GLY A 252 30.89 25.61 -2.08
C GLY A 252 30.84 24.52 -1.00
N LEU A 253 29.96 23.54 -1.13
CA LEU A 253 29.70 22.47 -0.17
C LEU A 253 30.22 21.13 -0.69
N ASP A 254 30.71 20.29 0.22
CA ASP A 254 31.10 18.89 -0.05
C ASP A 254 29.92 17.96 0.24
N PHE A 255 29.30 17.44 -0.83
CA PHE A 255 28.16 16.53 -0.75
C PHE A 255 28.47 15.29 0.07
N ASN A 256 29.60 14.61 -0.21
CA ASN A 256 29.95 13.36 0.47
C ASN A 256 30.23 13.54 1.97
N LYS A 257 30.84 14.70 2.34
CA LYS A 257 31.06 15.06 3.73
C LYS A 257 29.71 15.30 4.43
N LEU A 258 28.82 16.07 3.82
CA LEU A 258 27.51 16.39 4.41
C LEU A 258 26.60 15.16 4.48
N LYS A 259 26.63 14.27 3.48
CA LYS A 259 25.93 12.98 3.53
C LYS A 259 26.37 12.16 4.75
N LYS A 260 27.67 12.06 5.02
CA LYS A 260 28.20 11.38 6.21
C LYS A 260 27.78 12.07 7.52
N GLN A 261 27.76 13.39 7.55
CA GLN A 261 27.34 14.15 8.73
C GLN A 261 25.85 13.96 9.01
N ALA A 262 25.01 13.83 7.98
CA ALA A 262 23.58 13.58 8.09
C ALA A 262 23.24 12.22 8.74
N LEU A 263 24.19 11.30 8.90
CA LEU A 263 24.03 10.06 9.66
C LEU A 263 24.05 10.26 11.19
N ASN A 264 24.28 11.49 11.66
CA ASN A 264 24.32 11.79 13.06
C ASN A 264 23.03 12.53 13.47
N LYS A 265 22.38 12.10 14.56
CA LYS A 265 21.18 12.76 15.11
C LYS A 265 21.39 14.24 15.47
N ASP A 266 22.64 14.65 15.69
CA ASP A 266 23.01 16.04 15.99
C ASP A 266 23.30 16.87 14.74
N PHE A 267 23.13 16.30 13.55
CA PHE A 267 23.25 17.03 12.28
C PHE A 267 22.39 18.30 12.29
N GLN A 268 22.95 19.37 11.76
CA GLN A 268 22.25 20.63 11.55
C GLN A 268 22.04 20.86 10.05
N ALA A 269 20.85 21.26 9.66
CA ALA A 269 20.55 21.62 8.27
C ALA A 269 21.50 22.71 7.77
N VAL A 270 21.88 22.62 6.50
CA VAL A 270 22.89 23.51 5.89
C VAL A 270 22.25 24.32 4.76
N PRO A 271 22.18 25.67 4.89
CA PRO A 271 21.79 26.52 3.78
C PRO A 271 22.75 26.35 2.59
N MET A 272 22.22 26.12 1.42
CA MET A 272 22.99 26.12 0.16
C MET A 272 23.10 27.56 -0.32
N THR A 273 23.98 28.32 0.34
CA THR A 273 24.08 29.77 0.18
C THR A 273 24.18 30.15 -1.29
N ASP A 274 23.46 31.24 -1.66
CA ASP A 274 23.41 31.81 -2.99
C ASP A 274 22.65 30.99 -4.06
N LEU A 275 22.15 29.79 -3.71
CA LEU A 275 21.29 29.02 -4.59
C LEU A 275 19.83 29.25 -4.27
N LYS A 276 19.06 29.54 -5.30
CA LYS A 276 17.61 29.76 -5.23
C LYS A 276 16.90 28.98 -6.32
N LEU A 277 15.82 28.29 -5.98
CA LEU A 277 14.94 27.63 -6.96
C LEU A 277 13.89 28.60 -7.46
N SER A 278 13.72 28.63 -8.79
CA SER A 278 12.54 29.19 -9.44
C SER A 278 11.91 28.10 -10.31
N ALA A 279 10.60 27.98 -10.27
CA ALA A 279 9.88 26.97 -11.03
C ALA A 279 8.52 27.47 -11.47
N SER A 280 8.08 27.01 -12.63
CA SER A 280 6.70 27.08 -13.09
C SER A 280 6.21 25.67 -13.37
N VAL A 281 5.11 25.28 -12.74
CA VAL A 281 4.49 23.96 -12.94
C VAL A 281 3.10 24.16 -13.52
N ASN A 282 2.97 23.92 -14.82
CA ASN A 282 1.71 24.03 -15.55
C ASN A 282 1.11 22.64 -15.78
N ASN A 283 -0.15 22.46 -15.44
CA ASN A 283 -0.82 21.17 -15.43
C ASN A 283 -2.02 21.14 -16.36
N ILE A 284 -2.17 20.05 -17.10
CA ILE A 284 -3.42 19.65 -17.73
C ILE A 284 -4.20 18.84 -16.69
N ILE A 285 -5.36 19.34 -16.27
CA ILE A 285 -6.15 18.76 -15.20
C ILE A 285 -7.43 18.14 -15.74
N SER A 286 -7.75 16.96 -15.29
CA SER A 286 -9.07 16.34 -15.48
C SER A 286 -9.51 15.64 -14.21
N PHE A 287 -10.82 15.38 -14.11
CA PHE A 287 -11.40 14.71 -12.95
C PHE A 287 -12.09 13.43 -13.37
N SER A 288 -12.02 12.45 -12.51
CA SER A 288 -12.72 11.18 -12.66
C SER A 288 -13.18 10.69 -11.27
N LYS A 289 -13.83 9.55 -11.26
CA LYS A 289 -14.21 8.86 -10.03
C LYS A 289 -14.04 7.37 -10.21
N SER A 290 -13.78 6.71 -9.12
CA SER A 290 -13.82 5.27 -8.98
C SER A 290 -14.59 4.89 -7.71
N HIS A 291 -14.58 3.63 -7.30
CA HIS A 291 -15.32 3.20 -6.11
C HIS A 291 -14.57 2.11 -5.37
N ASN A 292 -14.48 2.23 -4.08
CA ASN A 292 -14.26 1.07 -3.23
C ASN A 292 -15.54 0.24 -3.20
N VAL A 293 -15.42 -1.08 -3.09
CA VAL A 293 -16.56 -1.98 -2.91
C VAL A 293 -16.49 -2.53 -1.49
N ALA A 294 -17.51 -2.25 -0.68
CA ALA A 294 -17.50 -2.60 0.74
C ALA A 294 -18.79 -3.27 1.19
N ALA A 295 -18.63 -4.33 2.00
CA ALA A 295 -19.76 -5.07 2.56
C ALA A 295 -19.50 -5.43 4.02
N ILE A 296 -20.55 -5.49 4.82
CA ILE A 296 -20.51 -5.85 6.23
C ILE A 296 -21.33 -7.12 6.46
N LYS A 297 -20.72 -8.09 7.13
CA LYS A 297 -21.44 -9.11 7.86
C LYS A 297 -21.62 -8.64 9.31
N LYS A 298 -22.85 -8.33 9.71
CA LYS A 298 -23.13 -7.78 11.05
C LYS A 298 -22.87 -8.80 12.15
N GLY A 299 -22.18 -8.36 13.18
CA GLY A 299 -21.97 -9.09 14.43
C GLY A 299 -23.23 -9.09 15.29
N ARG A 300 -23.32 -10.09 16.19
CA ARG A 300 -24.49 -10.27 17.07
C ARG A 300 -24.42 -9.49 18.37
N VAL A 301 -23.20 -9.30 18.91
CA VAL A 301 -22.97 -8.74 20.26
C VAL A 301 -22.38 -7.34 20.15
N TYR A 302 -21.37 -7.18 19.29
CA TYR A 302 -20.64 -5.94 19.06
C TYR A 302 -20.74 -5.51 17.58
N PRO A 303 -21.96 -5.13 17.10
CA PRO A 303 -22.19 -4.85 15.67
C PRO A 303 -21.42 -3.64 15.15
N ASP A 304 -20.94 -2.76 16.03
CA ASP A 304 -20.19 -1.56 15.70
C ASP A 304 -18.66 -1.74 15.86
N GLU A 305 -18.20 -2.95 16.21
CA GLU A 305 -16.78 -3.31 16.20
C GLU A 305 -16.48 -4.18 14.99
N TYR A 306 -15.39 -3.88 14.28
CA TYR A 306 -15.13 -4.46 12.96
C TYR A 306 -13.78 -5.17 12.90
N ILE A 307 -13.75 -6.29 12.16
CA ILE A 307 -12.53 -6.92 11.66
C ILE A 307 -12.49 -6.75 10.15
N LEU A 308 -11.43 -6.16 9.62
CA LEU A 308 -11.26 -5.83 8.20
C LEU A 308 -10.57 -6.97 7.44
N MET A 309 -11.09 -7.31 6.25
CA MET A 309 -10.39 -8.09 5.23
C MET A 309 -10.37 -7.26 3.96
N MET A 310 -9.17 -7.02 3.41
CA MET A 310 -8.96 -6.04 2.35
C MET A 310 -8.07 -6.58 1.23
N ALA A 311 -8.35 -6.14 0.01
CA ALA A 311 -7.52 -6.28 -1.18
C ALA A 311 -7.84 -5.15 -2.17
N HIS A 312 -6.89 -4.77 -3.05
CA HIS A 312 -7.23 -3.86 -4.14
C HIS A 312 -7.77 -4.63 -5.35
N TRP A 313 -8.70 -4.01 -6.06
CA TRP A 313 -9.33 -4.64 -7.21
C TRP A 313 -8.85 -4.10 -8.55
N ASP A 314 -8.21 -2.94 -8.56
CA ASP A 314 -7.69 -2.30 -9.76
C ASP A 314 -6.36 -2.90 -10.23
N HIS A 315 -6.01 -2.64 -11.47
CA HIS A 315 -4.69 -2.85 -12.03
C HIS A 315 -4.44 -1.84 -13.14
N LEU A 316 -3.41 -2.04 -13.96
CA LEU A 316 -2.83 -1.02 -14.85
C LEU A 316 -3.63 -0.75 -16.13
N GLY A 317 -4.67 -1.55 -16.42
CA GLY A 317 -5.55 -1.32 -17.56
C GLY A 317 -4.96 -1.73 -18.92
N LYS A 318 -5.28 -0.95 -19.95
CA LYS A 318 -4.73 -1.09 -21.30
C LYS A 318 -3.73 0.01 -21.58
N ARG A 319 -2.60 -0.34 -22.20
CA ARG A 319 -1.59 0.60 -22.67
C ARG A 319 -1.24 0.31 -24.11
N GLU A 320 -1.34 1.30 -24.98
CA GLU A 320 -1.05 1.14 -26.42
C GLU A 320 0.45 1.13 -26.75
N GLU A 321 1.30 1.54 -25.80
CA GLU A 321 2.73 1.74 -26.00
C GLU A 321 3.55 0.65 -25.32
N HIS A 322 4.48 0.05 -26.07
CA HIS A 322 5.62 -0.77 -25.61
C HIS A 322 5.39 -2.23 -25.21
N THR A 323 4.58 -3.00 -25.93
CA THR A 323 4.63 -4.45 -25.79
C THR A 323 5.25 -5.12 -27.02
N GLU A 324 6.32 -5.89 -26.83
CA GLU A 324 6.97 -6.65 -27.90
C GLU A 324 6.08 -7.76 -28.50
N LYS A 325 4.88 -8.02 -27.94
CA LYS A 325 4.01 -9.15 -28.26
C LYS A 325 2.58 -8.82 -28.69
N ASN A 326 2.26 -7.60 -29.07
CA ASN A 326 0.89 -7.18 -29.38
C ASN A 326 -0.14 -7.38 -28.25
N ASP A 327 0.28 -7.67 -27.04
CA ASP A 327 -0.57 -7.73 -25.87
C ASP A 327 -0.49 -6.41 -25.11
N HIS A 328 -1.63 -5.73 -25.02
CA HIS A 328 -1.75 -4.39 -24.45
C HIS A 328 -2.54 -4.37 -23.14
N ILE A 329 -3.02 -5.54 -22.67
CA ILE A 329 -3.86 -5.65 -21.49
C ILE A 329 -3.00 -6.15 -20.33
N TYR A 330 -2.96 -5.36 -19.27
CA TYR A 330 -2.31 -5.74 -18.02
C TYR A 330 -3.33 -6.47 -17.15
N ASN A 331 -3.42 -7.79 -17.33
CA ASN A 331 -4.49 -8.59 -16.73
C ASN A 331 -4.40 -8.71 -15.21
N GLY A 332 -3.19 -8.58 -14.61
CA GLY A 332 -3.00 -8.55 -13.17
C GLY A 332 -3.64 -9.73 -12.45
N ALA A 333 -3.29 -10.95 -12.89
CA ALA A 333 -3.91 -12.15 -12.34
C ALA A 333 -3.42 -12.43 -10.93
N ILE A 334 -2.11 -12.27 -10.68
CA ILE A 334 -1.52 -12.34 -9.35
C ILE A 334 -1.74 -11.00 -8.64
N ASP A 335 -1.46 -9.90 -9.31
CA ASP A 335 -1.61 -8.53 -8.81
C ASP A 335 -2.87 -7.84 -9.37
N ASN A 336 -4.01 -7.79 -8.69
CA ASN A 336 -4.30 -8.45 -7.43
C ASN A 336 -5.65 -9.20 -7.51
N ALA A 337 -5.89 -9.90 -8.65
CA ALA A 337 -7.10 -10.73 -8.74
C ALA A 337 -7.08 -11.87 -7.70
N THR A 338 -5.88 -12.33 -7.28
CA THR A 338 -5.73 -13.32 -6.20
C THR A 338 -6.26 -12.77 -4.88
N GLY A 339 -5.82 -11.60 -4.44
CA GLY A 339 -6.27 -10.98 -3.18
C GLY A 339 -7.78 -10.74 -3.17
N VAL A 340 -8.34 -10.23 -4.28
CA VAL A 340 -9.80 -10.04 -4.43
C VAL A 340 -10.54 -11.37 -4.33
N ALA A 341 -10.06 -12.41 -5.00
CA ALA A 341 -10.64 -13.75 -4.89
C ALA A 341 -10.59 -14.26 -3.44
N GLY A 342 -9.50 -13.98 -2.71
CA GLY A 342 -9.34 -14.33 -1.30
C GLY A 342 -10.39 -13.68 -0.42
N ILE A 343 -10.61 -12.35 -0.51
CA ILE A 343 -11.63 -11.68 0.30
C ILE A 343 -13.06 -12.09 -0.09
N MET A 344 -13.31 -12.39 -1.37
CA MET A 344 -14.61 -12.90 -1.83
C MET A 344 -14.88 -14.29 -1.26
N GLU A 345 -13.89 -15.17 -1.22
CA GLU A 345 -14.05 -16.52 -0.65
C GLU A 345 -14.15 -16.48 0.88
N LEU A 346 -13.43 -15.58 1.57
CA LEU A 346 -13.64 -15.34 3.00
C LEU A 346 -15.04 -14.80 3.28
N ALA A 347 -15.56 -13.92 2.44
CA ALA A 347 -16.94 -13.43 2.56
C ALA A 347 -17.96 -14.57 2.40
N ASN A 348 -17.76 -15.47 1.44
CA ASN A 348 -18.54 -16.67 1.25
C ASN A 348 -18.47 -17.59 2.48
N TYR A 349 -17.27 -17.88 2.98
CA TYR A 349 -17.03 -18.69 4.18
C TYR A 349 -17.77 -18.13 5.40
N PHE A 350 -17.63 -16.83 5.67
CA PHE A 350 -18.23 -16.20 6.83
C PHE A 350 -19.73 -15.90 6.68
N SER A 351 -20.30 -15.91 5.49
CA SER A 351 -21.70 -15.53 5.26
C SER A 351 -22.68 -16.27 6.18
N ASN A 352 -22.42 -17.53 6.45
CA ASN A 352 -23.23 -18.41 7.30
C ASN A 352 -22.67 -18.65 8.73
N ILE A 353 -21.51 -18.05 9.07
CA ILE A 353 -20.88 -18.20 10.39
C ILE A 353 -21.36 -17.07 11.30
N LYS A 354 -21.79 -17.40 12.52
CA LYS A 354 -22.14 -16.41 13.52
C LYS A 354 -20.89 -15.83 14.17
N THR A 355 -20.79 -14.51 14.19
CA THR A 355 -19.70 -13.76 14.85
C THR A 355 -20.28 -12.75 15.82
N ASP A 356 -19.56 -12.42 16.88
CA ASP A 356 -19.99 -11.44 17.87
C ASP A 356 -19.67 -10.02 17.40
N ARG A 357 -18.51 -9.80 16.77
CA ARG A 357 -18.14 -8.56 16.05
C ARG A 357 -18.52 -8.64 14.57
N SER A 358 -18.67 -7.50 13.95
CA SER A 358 -18.90 -7.38 12.50
C SER A 358 -17.61 -7.67 11.72
N LEU A 359 -17.79 -8.18 10.49
CA LEU A 359 -16.71 -8.37 9.53
C LEU A 359 -16.90 -7.39 8.39
N LEU A 360 -15.86 -6.64 8.07
CA LEU A 360 -15.82 -5.69 6.95
C LEU A 360 -14.97 -6.27 5.82
N PHE A 361 -15.58 -6.48 4.66
CA PHE A 361 -14.92 -6.87 3.41
C PHE A 361 -14.79 -5.64 2.54
N LEU A 362 -13.56 -5.29 2.16
CA LEU A 362 -13.25 -4.05 1.47
C LEU A 362 -12.33 -4.31 0.26
N ALA A 363 -12.89 -4.20 -0.93
CA ALA A 363 -12.10 -4.18 -2.16
C ALA A 363 -11.85 -2.71 -2.55
N VAL A 364 -10.60 -2.25 -2.43
CA VAL A 364 -10.23 -0.85 -2.68
C VAL A 364 -9.83 -0.62 -4.13
N THR A 365 -9.96 0.62 -4.57
CA THR A 365 -9.62 1.09 -5.92
C THR A 365 -8.36 1.94 -5.92
N ALA A 366 -7.74 2.07 -7.11
CA ALA A 366 -6.62 2.98 -7.36
C ALA A 366 -5.44 2.79 -6.37
N GLU A 367 -5.16 1.54 -6.01
CA GLU A 367 -3.95 1.14 -5.29
C GLU A 367 -2.72 1.47 -6.12
N GLU A 368 -2.74 1.06 -7.39
CA GLU A 368 -1.69 1.23 -8.40
C GLU A 368 -1.34 2.70 -8.69
N SER A 369 -2.25 3.59 -8.32
CA SER A 369 -2.06 5.04 -8.42
C SER A 369 -1.57 5.69 -7.12
N GLY A 370 -1.22 4.88 -6.10
CA GLY A 370 -0.70 5.34 -4.81
C GLY A 370 -1.65 5.18 -3.64
N LEU A 371 -2.30 4.01 -3.53
CA LEU A 371 -3.14 3.60 -2.39
C LEU A 371 -4.39 4.50 -2.18
N LEU A 372 -4.92 5.07 -3.28
CA LEU A 372 -5.88 6.17 -3.16
C LEU A 372 -7.22 5.73 -2.58
N GLY A 373 -7.67 4.52 -2.89
CA GLY A 373 -8.94 3.99 -2.38
C GLY A 373 -8.91 3.74 -0.88
N SER A 374 -7.87 3.09 -0.39
CA SER A 374 -7.67 2.86 1.05
C SER A 374 -7.41 4.16 1.80
N GLN A 375 -6.62 5.08 1.20
CA GLN A 375 -6.38 6.40 1.77
C GLN A 375 -7.67 7.20 1.90
N TYR A 376 -8.52 7.21 0.86
CA TYR A 376 -9.80 7.91 0.90
C TYR A 376 -10.73 7.31 1.97
N PHE A 377 -10.79 5.98 2.07
CA PHE A 377 -11.56 5.31 3.11
C PHE A 377 -11.08 5.69 4.51
N ALA A 378 -9.75 5.77 4.72
CA ALA A 378 -9.17 6.13 6.01
C ALA A 378 -9.26 7.64 6.34
N GLU A 379 -9.27 8.52 5.33
CA GLU A 379 -9.46 9.97 5.51
C GLU A 379 -10.92 10.37 5.70
N TYR A 380 -11.86 9.67 5.05
CA TYR A 380 -13.31 9.94 5.07
C TYR A 380 -14.10 8.66 5.39
N PRO A 381 -13.87 8.06 6.57
CA PRO A 381 -14.37 6.73 6.87
C PRO A 381 -15.91 6.73 7.01
N PRO A 382 -16.60 5.77 6.36
CA PRO A 382 -18.04 5.61 6.54
C PRO A 382 -18.40 4.90 7.86
N ILE A 383 -17.40 4.43 8.59
CA ILE A 383 -17.51 3.80 9.92
C ILE A 383 -16.53 4.50 10.88
N ASP A 384 -16.74 4.37 12.17
CA ASP A 384 -15.80 4.85 13.18
C ASP A 384 -14.53 3.96 13.19
N LEU A 385 -13.38 4.49 12.75
CA LEU A 385 -12.11 3.75 12.73
C LEU A 385 -11.61 3.39 14.14
N SER A 386 -12.04 4.09 15.20
CA SER A 386 -11.72 3.68 16.58
C SER A 386 -12.37 2.35 16.96
N LYS A 387 -13.40 1.94 16.22
CA LYS A 387 -14.10 0.66 16.34
C LYS A 387 -13.54 -0.43 15.42
N LEU A 388 -12.60 -0.11 14.56
CA LEU A 388 -11.90 -1.08 13.74
C LEU A 388 -10.81 -1.74 14.60
N VAL A 389 -11.08 -2.99 14.99
CA VAL A 389 -10.25 -3.75 15.95
C VAL A 389 -8.91 -4.10 15.34
N ALA A 390 -8.94 -4.68 14.15
CA ALA A 390 -7.78 -5.13 13.40
C ALA A 390 -8.17 -5.41 11.94
N GLY A 391 -7.17 -5.67 11.09
CA GLY A 391 -7.44 -6.06 9.71
C GLY A 391 -6.41 -7.02 9.14
N TYR A 392 -6.74 -7.51 7.93
CA TYR A 392 -5.89 -8.35 7.11
C TYR A 392 -5.90 -7.84 5.67
N ASN A 393 -4.73 -7.68 5.07
CA ASN A 393 -4.55 -7.23 3.69
C ASN A 393 -3.96 -8.35 2.84
N PHE A 394 -4.56 -8.59 1.68
CA PHE A 394 -4.06 -9.52 0.66
C PHE A 394 -3.61 -8.75 -0.55
N ASP A 395 -2.36 -8.98 -0.96
CA ASP A 395 -1.77 -8.28 -2.09
C ASP A 395 -0.76 -9.19 -2.81
N ALA A 396 -1.01 -9.45 -4.08
CA ALA A 396 -0.17 -10.26 -4.96
C ALA A 396 0.17 -11.68 -4.42
N VAL A 397 -0.83 -12.45 -3.99
CA VAL A 397 -0.63 -13.80 -3.43
C VAL A 397 -0.19 -14.79 -4.52
N LEU A 398 1.05 -15.31 -4.41
CA LEU A 398 1.65 -16.20 -5.40
C LEU A 398 1.01 -17.61 -5.40
N PRO A 399 0.66 -18.17 -6.57
CA PRO A 399 0.07 -19.52 -6.70
C PRO A 399 1.15 -20.62 -6.71
N ILE A 400 1.94 -20.72 -5.64
CA ILE A 400 3.13 -21.60 -5.58
C ILE A 400 2.88 -22.93 -4.86
N GLY A 401 1.62 -23.23 -4.51
CA GLY A 401 1.23 -24.42 -3.76
C GLY A 401 1.57 -24.30 -2.28
N LYS A 402 1.56 -25.43 -1.58
CA LYS A 402 1.77 -25.46 -0.12
C LYS A 402 3.19 -25.13 0.30
N THR A 403 3.29 -24.31 1.34
CA THR A 403 4.55 -23.93 2.01
C THR A 403 4.50 -24.29 3.50
N LYS A 404 5.66 -24.34 4.15
CA LYS A 404 5.77 -24.56 5.59
C LYS A 404 5.72 -23.26 6.40
N ASP A 405 5.72 -22.14 5.71
CA ASP A 405 5.77 -20.80 6.27
C ASP A 405 4.66 -19.90 5.70
N ILE A 406 4.49 -18.75 6.32
CA ILE A 406 3.80 -17.58 5.79
C ILE A 406 4.76 -16.40 5.97
N ILE A 407 4.97 -15.59 4.93
CA ILE A 407 5.74 -14.37 5.03
C ILE A 407 4.87 -13.28 5.65
N VAL A 408 5.40 -12.60 6.68
CA VAL A 408 4.80 -11.37 7.21
C VAL A 408 5.65 -10.19 6.76
N VAL A 409 5.04 -9.34 5.94
CA VAL A 409 5.65 -8.09 5.49
C VAL A 409 5.56 -7.07 6.62
N GLY A 410 6.71 -6.51 7.02
CA GLY A 410 6.79 -5.63 8.19
C GLY A 410 6.78 -6.37 9.53
N TYR A 411 7.31 -7.61 9.57
CA TYR A 411 7.42 -8.43 10.78
C TYR A 411 8.03 -7.66 11.95
N GLY A 412 7.46 -7.84 13.14
CA GLY A 412 7.80 -7.11 14.36
C GLY A 412 6.95 -5.85 14.55
N ALA A 413 5.78 -5.77 13.93
CA ALA A 413 4.91 -4.59 13.98
C ALA A 413 3.83 -4.66 15.08
N SER A 414 3.11 -5.78 15.24
CA SER A 414 1.94 -5.82 16.11
C SER A 414 1.63 -7.22 16.67
N GLU A 415 0.81 -7.27 17.73
CA GLU A 415 0.31 -8.51 18.34
C GLU A 415 -0.52 -9.40 17.38
N LEU A 416 -0.86 -8.91 16.16
CA LEU A 416 -1.47 -9.77 15.13
C LEU A 416 -0.55 -10.90 14.70
N GLU A 417 0.75 -10.69 14.78
CA GLU A 417 1.76 -11.71 14.49
C GLU A 417 1.77 -12.82 15.53
N ASP A 418 1.54 -12.50 16.82
CA ASP A 418 1.42 -13.51 17.87
C ASP A 418 0.20 -14.39 17.62
N ILE A 419 -0.94 -13.78 17.24
CA ILE A 419 -2.16 -14.52 16.90
C ILE A 419 -1.93 -15.40 15.67
N LEU A 420 -1.27 -14.88 14.61
CA LEU A 420 -0.92 -15.66 13.43
C LEU A 420 -0.02 -16.84 13.81
N LYS A 421 1.02 -16.58 14.61
CA LYS A 421 1.95 -17.61 15.07
C LYS A 421 1.25 -18.75 15.79
N GLU A 422 0.35 -18.44 16.73
CA GLU A 422 -0.42 -19.45 17.45
C GLU A 422 -1.29 -20.30 16.50
N GLU A 423 -1.88 -19.70 15.45
CA GLU A 423 -2.67 -20.47 14.48
C GLU A 423 -1.78 -21.34 13.56
N LEU A 424 -0.59 -20.86 13.21
CA LEU A 424 0.39 -21.60 12.41
C LEU A 424 1.00 -22.78 13.21
N ASP A 425 1.31 -22.57 14.49
CA ASP A 425 1.84 -23.64 15.37
C ASP A 425 0.89 -24.85 15.43
N LYS A 426 -0.44 -24.63 15.38
CA LYS A 426 -1.45 -25.71 15.37
C LYS A 426 -1.38 -26.61 14.13
N ILE A 427 -0.80 -26.12 13.06
CA ILE A 427 -0.69 -26.85 11.78
C ILE A 427 0.78 -27.11 11.37
N GLY A 428 1.73 -26.87 12.30
CA GLY A 428 3.15 -27.14 12.09
C GLY A 428 3.81 -26.18 11.08
N LYS A 429 3.30 -24.97 10.93
CA LYS A 429 3.88 -23.90 10.11
C LYS A 429 4.52 -22.82 10.97
N TYR A 430 5.28 -21.92 10.33
CA TYR A 430 5.95 -20.82 11.01
C TYR A 430 5.84 -19.51 10.23
N ILE A 431 6.09 -18.39 10.91
CA ILE A 431 6.22 -17.07 10.29
C ILE A 431 7.65 -16.92 9.77
N MET A 432 7.77 -16.53 8.50
CA MET A 432 9.02 -16.03 7.92
C MET A 432 8.92 -14.50 7.83
N PRO A 433 9.89 -13.76 8.41
CA PRO A 433 9.99 -12.33 8.16
C PRO A 433 10.21 -12.03 6.67
N ASP A 434 9.78 -10.84 6.22
CA ASP A 434 10.07 -10.35 4.88
C ASP A 434 11.57 -10.51 4.55
N PRO A 435 11.94 -11.24 3.50
CA PRO A 435 13.34 -11.47 3.13
C PRO A 435 14.03 -10.21 2.56
N THR A 436 13.27 -9.18 2.20
CA THR A 436 13.78 -7.94 1.59
C THR A 436 13.20 -6.66 2.24
N PRO A 437 13.32 -6.51 3.58
CA PRO A 437 12.66 -5.43 4.30
C PRO A 437 13.18 -4.03 3.92
N GLU A 438 14.38 -3.96 3.32
CA GLU A 438 14.97 -2.73 2.79
C GLU A 438 14.20 -2.16 1.59
N LYS A 439 13.39 -2.97 0.90
CA LYS A 439 12.53 -2.52 -0.21
C LYS A 439 11.29 -1.78 0.27
N GLY A 440 10.97 -1.85 1.57
CA GLY A 440 9.88 -1.12 2.21
C GLY A 440 8.49 -1.51 1.70
N PHE A 441 8.26 -2.78 1.33
CA PHE A 441 6.96 -3.28 0.86
C PHE A 441 5.84 -3.04 1.87
N PHE A 442 6.17 -3.05 3.18
CA PHE A 442 5.19 -2.70 4.23
C PHE A 442 4.53 -1.33 4.02
N TYR A 443 5.20 -0.38 3.37
CA TYR A 443 4.66 0.97 3.14
C TYR A 443 4.14 1.16 1.71
N ARG A 444 3.93 0.06 0.96
CA ARG A 444 3.58 0.11 -0.46
C ARG A 444 2.28 -0.62 -0.78
N SER A 445 1.52 -1.04 0.23
CA SER A 445 0.20 -1.66 0.08
C SER A 445 -0.83 -1.01 1.01
N ASP A 446 -2.09 -1.26 0.77
CA ASP A 446 -3.26 -0.55 1.30
C ASP A 446 -3.40 -0.53 2.83
N HIS A 447 -2.84 -1.53 3.54
CA HIS A 447 -2.89 -1.61 5.00
C HIS A 447 -2.24 -0.38 5.67
N ILE A 448 -1.26 0.27 5.00
CA ILE A 448 -0.59 1.46 5.55
C ILE A 448 -1.54 2.63 5.77
N SER A 449 -2.59 2.75 4.96
CA SER A 449 -3.60 3.80 5.10
C SER A 449 -4.32 3.70 6.45
N PHE A 450 -4.57 2.49 6.91
CA PHE A 450 -5.17 2.22 8.23
C PHE A 450 -4.15 2.29 9.35
N ALA A 451 -2.93 1.83 9.13
CA ALA A 451 -1.83 1.96 10.08
C ALA A 451 -1.56 3.42 10.45
N LYS A 452 -1.56 4.34 9.48
CA LYS A 452 -1.49 5.80 9.68
C LYS A 452 -2.64 6.37 10.53
N LYS A 453 -3.72 5.62 10.72
CA LYS A 453 -4.84 5.94 11.65
C LYS A 453 -4.78 5.13 12.94
N GLY A 454 -3.66 4.44 13.17
CA GLY A 454 -3.40 3.65 14.37
C GLY A 454 -4.00 2.23 14.36
N VAL A 455 -4.69 1.81 13.30
CA VAL A 455 -5.31 0.48 13.23
C VAL A 455 -4.29 -0.57 12.78
N PRO A 456 -4.02 -1.62 13.58
CA PRO A 456 -3.18 -2.72 13.14
C PRO A 456 -3.85 -3.51 12.02
N VAL A 457 -3.17 -3.63 10.88
CA VAL A 457 -3.60 -4.46 9.76
C VAL A 457 -2.43 -5.33 9.35
N LEU A 458 -2.62 -6.65 9.41
CA LEU A 458 -1.60 -7.61 9.04
C LEU A 458 -1.49 -7.69 7.51
N TYR A 459 -0.28 -7.55 7.01
CA TYR A 459 0.03 -7.86 5.62
C TYR A 459 0.87 -9.13 5.59
N ALA A 460 0.24 -10.23 5.20
CA ALA A 460 0.92 -11.51 5.10
C ALA A 460 0.65 -12.12 3.73
N ASP A 461 1.71 -12.68 3.16
CA ASP A 461 1.76 -13.18 1.80
C ASP A 461 2.05 -14.70 1.79
N SER A 462 2.04 -15.30 0.61
CA SER A 462 2.46 -16.70 0.43
C SER A 462 3.84 -16.93 1.03
N GLY A 463 4.03 -18.08 1.68
CA GLY A 463 5.34 -18.50 2.12
C GLY A 463 6.28 -18.82 0.94
N VAL A 464 7.56 -19.01 1.24
CA VAL A 464 8.59 -19.44 0.26
C VAL A 464 9.25 -20.76 0.62
N ASP A 465 9.06 -21.30 1.83
CA ASP A 465 9.55 -22.63 2.18
C ASP A 465 8.57 -23.69 1.64
N LYS A 466 8.65 -23.92 0.33
CA LYS A 466 7.78 -24.91 -0.33
C LYS A 466 7.93 -26.29 0.29
N VAL A 467 6.83 -27.01 0.48
CA VAL A 467 6.82 -28.40 0.92
C VAL A 467 7.68 -29.25 -0.02
N SER A 468 7.61 -28.99 -1.33
CA SER A 468 8.47 -29.62 -2.32
C SER A 468 9.46 -28.62 -2.90
N GLY A 469 10.74 -28.72 -2.56
CA GLY A 469 11.81 -27.87 -3.08
C GLY A 469 12.37 -26.84 -2.09
N GLY A 470 11.67 -26.57 -0.98
CA GLY A 470 12.15 -25.69 0.09
C GLY A 470 12.25 -24.21 -0.29
N ILE A 471 12.92 -23.44 0.55
CA ILE A 471 13.06 -21.98 0.44
C ILE A 471 13.71 -21.56 -0.91
N LYS A 472 14.72 -22.29 -1.37
CA LYS A 472 15.43 -21.93 -2.61
C LYS A 472 14.47 -21.86 -3.80
N VAL A 473 13.65 -22.89 -3.97
CA VAL A 473 12.69 -22.98 -5.09
C VAL A 473 11.60 -21.91 -4.95
N GLY A 474 11.11 -21.68 -3.72
CA GLY A 474 10.12 -20.63 -3.51
C GLY A 474 10.64 -19.23 -3.82
N LEU A 475 11.86 -18.90 -3.39
CA LEU A 475 12.50 -17.62 -3.71
C LEU A 475 12.79 -17.48 -5.21
N GLU A 476 13.17 -18.55 -5.90
CA GLU A 476 13.35 -18.53 -7.37
C GLU A 476 12.03 -18.18 -8.08
N ILE A 477 10.91 -18.75 -7.63
CA ILE A 477 9.58 -18.45 -8.20
C ILE A 477 9.18 -16.98 -7.89
N ALA A 478 9.34 -16.54 -6.66
CA ALA A 478 9.01 -15.16 -6.25
C ALA A 478 9.86 -14.14 -7.02
N ASN A 479 11.16 -14.37 -7.15
CA ASN A 479 12.05 -13.50 -7.91
C ASN A 479 11.72 -13.50 -9.41
N LYS A 480 11.34 -14.66 -9.96
CA LYS A 480 10.92 -14.76 -11.36
C LYS A 480 9.66 -13.92 -11.61
N TYR A 481 8.67 -14.02 -10.71
CA TYR A 481 7.48 -13.18 -10.78
C TYR A 481 7.83 -11.70 -10.76
N THR A 482 8.55 -11.25 -9.72
CA THR A 482 8.93 -9.85 -9.55
C THR A 482 9.72 -9.27 -10.72
N ASN A 483 10.61 -10.07 -11.32
CA ASN A 483 11.52 -9.56 -12.36
C ASN A 483 10.94 -9.64 -13.77
N LEU A 484 9.99 -10.56 -14.03
CA LEU A 484 9.55 -10.86 -15.40
C LEU A 484 8.04 -10.69 -15.62
N THR A 485 7.24 -10.71 -14.55
CA THR A 485 5.78 -10.80 -14.67
C THR A 485 5.07 -9.64 -13.98
N TYR A 486 5.57 -9.21 -12.82
CA TYR A 486 4.98 -8.12 -12.03
C TYR A 486 4.88 -6.83 -12.85
N HIS A 487 3.66 -6.27 -12.94
CA HIS A 487 3.32 -5.10 -13.75
C HIS A 487 3.63 -5.29 -15.25
N GLN A 488 3.47 -6.52 -15.75
CA GLN A 488 3.60 -6.85 -17.16
C GLN A 488 2.31 -7.48 -17.71
N PRO A 489 2.03 -7.39 -19.03
CA PRO A 489 0.90 -8.09 -19.63
C PRO A 489 0.96 -9.61 -19.40
N SER A 490 2.13 -10.17 -19.13
CA SER A 490 2.33 -11.60 -18.85
C SER A 490 1.82 -12.04 -17.47
N ASP A 491 1.28 -11.13 -16.63
CA ASP A 491 0.58 -11.52 -15.39
C ASP A 491 -0.83 -12.01 -15.70
N GLU A 492 -0.89 -13.21 -16.28
CA GLU A 492 -2.10 -13.87 -16.71
C GLU A 492 -2.43 -15.11 -15.87
N TYR A 493 -3.72 -15.41 -15.77
CA TYR A 493 -4.20 -16.62 -15.12
C TYR A 493 -3.78 -17.89 -15.86
N SER A 494 -3.36 -18.91 -15.11
CA SER A 494 -3.14 -20.25 -15.62
C SER A 494 -4.02 -21.28 -14.90
N PRO A 495 -4.72 -22.16 -15.64
CA PRO A 495 -5.48 -23.26 -15.02
C PRO A 495 -4.60 -24.30 -14.31
N ASN A 496 -3.28 -24.25 -14.53
CA ASN A 496 -2.31 -25.12 -13.89
C ASN A 496 -1.72 -24.56 -12.59
N TRP A 497 -2.21 -23.44 -12.11
CA TRP A 497 -1.77 -22.89 -10.83
C TRP A 497 -2.14 -23.81 -9.67
N ASP A 498 -1.25 -23.96 -8.73
CA ASP A 498 -1.50 -24.65 -7.46
C ASP A 498 -1.92 -23.62 -6.40
N LEU A 499 -3.22 -23.45 -6.22
CA LEU A 499 -3.79 -22.54 -5.23
C LEU A 499 -4.01 -23.21 -3.87
N SER A 500 -3.60 -24.47 -3.69
CA SER A 500 -3.77 -25.19 -2.41
C SER A 500 -3.10 -24.50 -1.22
N GLY A 501 -1.95 -23.86 -1.46
CA GLY A 501 -1.26 -23.05 -0.45
C GLY A 501 -2.06 -21.79 -0.07
N PHE A 502 -2.66 -21.14 -1.05
CA PHE A 502 -3.50 -19.96 -0.80
C PHE A 502 -4.79 -20.34 -0.07
N ALA A 503 -5.44 -21.43 -0.45
CA ALA A 503 -6.61 -21.95 0.29
C ALA A 503 -6.28 -22.24 1.76
N GLU A 504 -5.11 -22.84 2.04
CA GLU A 504 -4.64 -23.10 3.40
C GLU A 504 -4.33 -21.80 4.17
N HIS A 505 -3.77 -20.79 3.51
CA HIS A 505 -3.55 -19.44 4.05
C HIS A 505 -4.90 -18.80 4.45
N LEU A 506 -5.92 -18.86 3.59
CA LEU A 506 -7.26 -18.35 3.90
C LEU A 506 -7.93 -19.11 5.06
N ILE A 507 -7.70 -20.41 5.19
CA ILE A 507 -8.15 -21.18 6.36
C ILE A 507 -7.48 -20.66 7.63
N THR A 508 -6.18 -20.40 7.61
CA THR A 508 -5.46 -19.82 8.75
C THR A 508 -6.01 -18.43 9.10
N THR A 509 -6.18 -17.57 8.08
CA THR A 509 -6.80 -16.25 8.26
C THR A 509 -8.21 -16.34 8.82
N SER A 510 -9.03 -17.30 8.36
CA SER A 510 -10.40 -17.48 8.87
C SER A 510 -10.43 -17.84 10.36
N ARG A 511 -9.44 -18.58 10.85
CA ARG A 511 -9.28 -18.91 12.29
C ARG A 511 -8.90 -17.66 13.09
N MET A 512 -7.93 -16.87 12.61
CA MET A 512 -7.56 -15.59 13.23
C MET A 512 -8.76 -14.64 13.31
N VAL A 513 -9.47 -14.46 12.19
CA VAL A 513 -10.66 -13.61 12.10
C VAL A 513 -11.75 -14.12 13.04
N SER A 514 -12.00 -15.45 13.09
CA SER A 514 -12.97 -16.05 14.01
C SER A 514 -12.61 -15.81 15.47
N ARG A 515 -11.32 -15.91 15.85
CA ARG A 515 -10.85 -15.61 17.20
C ARG A 515 -11.12 -14.15 17.56
N LEU A 516 -10.65 -13.22 16.73
CA LEU A 516 -10.84 -11.79 16.95
C LEU A 516 -12.32 -11.37 16.95
N ALA A 517 -13.12 -11.98 16.09
CA ALA A 517 -14.54 -11.69 15.97
C ALA A 517 -15.39 -12.20 17.15
N ASN A 518 -14.90 -13.22 17.92
CA ASN A 518 -15.62 -13.83 19.03
C ASN A 518 -14.90 -13.68 20.38
N SER A 519 -13.96 -12.76 20.50
CA SER A 519 -13.24 -12.43 21.75
C SER A 519 -13.29 -10.93 22.03
N GLN A 520 -12.76 -10.53 23.18
CA GLN A 520 -12.57 -9.11 23.53
C GLN A 520 -11.13 -8.64 23.24
N GLU A 521 -10.34 -9.42 22.51
CA GLU A 521 -8.97 -9.06 22.14
C GLU A 521 -8.96 -7.81 21.25
N TRP A 522 -8.01 -6.93 21.53
CA TRP A 522 -7.71 -5.73 20.76
C TRP A 522 -6.21 -5.69 20.52
N PRO A 523 -5.71 -6.25 19.40
CA PRO A 523 -4.30 -6.28 19.08
C PRO A 523 -3.70 -4.89 19.08
N LYS A 524 -2.48 -4.76 19.62
CA LYS A 524 -1.73 -3.51 19.75
C LYS A 524 -0.52 -3.52 18.84
N TRP A 525 -0.02 -2.34 18.55
CA TRP A 525 1.30 -2.17 17.99
C TRP A 525 2.34 -2.46 19.07
N TYR A 526 3.46 -3.07 18.69
CA TYR A 526 4.58 -3.27 19.62
C TYR A 526 5.25 -1.95 19.99
N ASP A 527 6.01 -1.96 21.09
CA ASP A 527 6.78 -0.80 21.53
C ASP A 527 7.80 -0.39 20.46
N GLY A 528 7.92 0.93 20.23
CA GLY A 528 8.79 1.48 19.20
C GLY A 528 8.24 1.45 17.79
N ASN A 529 6.97 1.01 17.60
CA ASN A 529 6.29 1.15 16.32
C ASN A 529 5.74 2.58 16.18
N GLU A 530 5.97 3.21 15.03
CA GLU A 530 5.60 4.59 14.71
C GLU A 530 4.10 4.90 14.75
N PHE A 531 3.25 3.87 14.69
CA PHE A 531 1.79 4.01 14.69
C PHE A 531 1.15 3.78 16.08
N LYS A 532 1.94 3.35 17.08
CA LYS A 532 1.43 3.00 18.41
C LYS A 532 0.75 4.15 19.11
N GLU A 533 1.40 5.31 19.20
CA GLU A 533 0.86 6.49 19.88
C GLU A 533 -0.44 6.99 19.25
N ILE A 534 -0.59 6.86 17.93
CA ILE A 534 -1.82 7.24 17.22
C ILE A 534 -2.98 6.36 17.69
N ARG A 535 -2.76 5.06 17.87
CA ARG A 535 -3.79 4.12 18.36
C ARG A 535 -4.19 4.43 19.81
N GLU A 536 -3.23 4.72 20.65
CA GLU A 536 -3.46 5.01 22.06
C GLU A 536 -4.17 6.37 22.25
N GLY A 537 -3.81 7.38 21.47
CA GLY A 537 -4.47 8.69 21.46
C GLY A 537 -5.93 8.66 21.01
N ASN A 538 -6.29 7.74 20.11
CA ASN A 538 -7.68 7.59 19.63
C ASN A 538 -8.61 6.84 20.61
N LYS A 539 -8.07 6.27 21.70
CA LYS A 539 -8.85 5.54 22.74
C LYS A 539 -9.23 6.42 23.96
N ASN A 540 -8.69 7.64 24.02
CA ASN A 540 -9.00 8.59 25.10
C ASN A 540 -10.12 9.59 24.63
#